data_de36e3ecd2a535648a95dadaca6ebd6b
#
_entry.id   de36e3ecd2a535648a95dadaca6ebd6b
#
_cell.length_a   1.000
_cell.length_b   1.000
_cell.length_c   1.000
_cell.angle_alpha   90.00
_cell.angle_beta   90.00
_cell.angle_gamma   90.00
#
_symmetry.space_group_name_H-M   'P 1'
#
loop_
_entity.id
_entity.type
_entity.pdbx_description
1 polymer ?
#
loop_
_entity_poly.entity_id
_entity_poly.type
_entity_poly.pdbx_seq_one_letter_code
_entity_poly.pdbx_strand_id
1 'polypeptide(L)'
;MRDNIAMPRRQHLDLSIFDAKLLDGLDFCRKVYELFEQVMGGPDGTAKLRLRPTKIEKRLIEELIPIARYVQARYREGRRIKVRWFSGSQPYDAILWSSGGLVEHRQAPRKVFVEVTTSVHQNEYLARRLLHERGGSFGVKGITRDERTGEIVSKPYVHTGGELATDLAGQILERVKSKADKHYSPETVLIVNCVTNTLIFDSEWDDAIEQVSRARVHLAFQEVFLLDTLAPHSTTLYGNRKREYTRRKPR
;
A
#
# COMPACT_ATOMS: atom_id res chain seq x y z
N MET A 1 -4.24 51.34 -0.72
CA MET A 1 -3.18 50.34 -0.76
C MET A 1 -3.83 49.01 -1.12
N ARG A 2 -3.56 48.47 -2.28
CA ARG A 2 -4.05 47.15 -2.69
C ARG A 2 -2.89 46.16 -2.38
N ASP A 3 -3.08 45.36 -1.35
CA ASP A 3 -2.12 44.31 -1.02
C ASP A 3 -2.10 43.31 -2.17
N ASN A 4 -1.00 43.29 -2.90
CA ASN A 4 -0.65 42.28 -3.88
C ASN A 4 -0.33 40.97 -3.11
N ILE A 5 -1.36 40.17 -2.80
CA ILE A 5 -1.16 38.81 -2.34
C ILE A 5 -0.59 38.04 -3.52
N ALA A 6 0.74 37.88 -3.49
CA ALA A 6 1.44 37.04 -4.47
C ALA A 6 0.84 35.63 -4.43
N MET A 7 0.17 35.22 -5.51
CA MET A 7 -0.29 33.84 -5.66
C MET A 7 0.90 32.90 -5.48
N PRO A 8 0.81 31.87 -4.64
CA PRO A 8 1.90 30.91 -4.48
C PRO A 8 2.18 30.29 -5.84
N ARG A 9 3.45 30.31 -6.27
CA ARG A 9 3.92 29.65 -7.49
C ARG A 9 3.39 28.21 -7.47
N ARG A 10 2.65 27.79 -8.51
CA ARG A 10 2.25 26.41 -8.74
C ARG A 10 3.52 25.56 -8.67
N GLN A 11 3.76 24.90 -7.54
CA GLN A 11 4.83 23.93 -7.45
C GLN A 11 4.48 22.78 -8.40
N HIS A 12 5.34 22.55 -9.36
CA HIS A 12 5.17 21.45 -10.31
C HIS A 12 5.32 20.14 -9.53
N LEU A 13 4.23 19.37 -9.43
CA LEU A 13 4.26 18.04 -8.81
C LEU A 13 5.18 17.15 -9.65
N ASP A 14 6.25 16.63 -9.03
CA ASP A 14 7.27 15.87 -9.75
C ASP A 14 7.72 14.64 -8.96
N LEU A 15 7.66 13.48 -9.60
CA LEU A 15 8.15 12.21 -9.06
C LEU A 15 9.67 12.05 -9.21
N SER A 16 10.34 12.92 -9.97
CA SER A 16 11.79 12.84 -10.19
C SER A 16 12.62 13.01 -8.92
N ILE A 17 12.03 13.60 -7.87
CA ILE A 17 12.67 13.70 -6.55
C ILE A 17 12.84 12.35 -5.86
N PHE A 18 12.09 11.33 -6.27
CA PHE A 18 12.16 9.96 -5.75
C PHE A 18 12.88 9.02 -6.72
N ASP A 19 12.63 9.19 -8.03
CA ASP A 19 12.97 8.20 -9.05
C ASP A 19 14.48 7.93 -9.12
N ALA A 20 14.83 6.66 -8.90
CA ALA A 20 16.20 6.13 -8.85
C ALA A 20 17.15 6.82 -7.85
N LYS A 21 16.63 7.72 -6.99
CA LYS A 21 17.45 8.42 -5.98
C LYS A 21 17.52 7.62 -4.68
N LEU A 22 18.70 7.55 -4.10
CA LEU A 22 18.89 6.94 -2.79
C LEU A 22 18.66 7.99 -1.71
N LEU A 23 17.54 7.86 -1.00
CA LEU A 23 17.13 8.76 0.08
C LEU A 23 17.29 8.07 1.45
N ASP A 24 17.55 8.86 2.49
CA ASP A 24 17.33 8.39 3.86
C ASP A 24 15.85 8.03 4.06
N GLY A 25 15.55 7.00 4.86
CA GLY A 25 14.19 6.49 5.00
C GLY A 25 13.22 7.52 5.59
N LEU A 26 13.67 8.33 6.56
CA LEU A 26 12.81 9.37 7.15
C LEU A 26 12.64 10.55 6.19
N ASP A 27 13.68 10.92 5.44
CA ASP A 27 13.58 11.95 4.39
C ASP A 27 12.66 11.50 3.26
N PHE A 28 12.73 10.21 2.87
CA PHE A 28 11.77 9.63 1.91
C PHE A 28 10.33 9.76 2.42
N CYS A 29 10.06 9.35 3.66
CA CYS A 29 8.72 9.45 4.24
C CYS A 29 8.23 10.90 4.28
N ARG A 30 9.06 11.84 4.74
CA ARG A 30 8.74 13.27 4.77
C ARG A 30 8.34 13.78 3.37
N LYS A 31 9.15 13.51 2.35
CA LYS A 31 8.87 13.93 0.98
C LYS A 31 7.59 13.30 0.40
N VAL A 32 7.29 12.05 0.74
CA VAL A 32 6.03 11.38 0.33
C VAL A 32 4.82 12.09 0.92
N TYR A 33 4.87 12.43 2.21
CA TYR A 33 3.76 13.16 2.84
C TYR A 33 3.66 14.61 2.38
N GLU A 34 4.77 15.29 2.14
CA GLU A 34 4.78 16.62 1.51
C GLU A 34 4.12 16.60 0.13
N LEU A 35 4.42 15.59 -0.69
CA LEU A 35 3.75 15.42 -1.99
C LEU A 35 2.25 15.14 -1.83
N PHE A 36 1.85 14.32 -0.84
CA PHE A 36 0.44 14.08 -0.53
C PHE A 36 -0.29 15.38 -0.16
N GLU A 37 0.29 16.19 0.74
CA GLU A 37 -0.26 17.48 1.16
C GLU A 37 -0.36 18.47 -0.03
N GLN A 38 0.63 18.48 -0.92
CA GLN A 38 0.61 19.31 -2.12
C GLN A 38 -0.52 18.91 -3.08
N VAL A 39 -0.75 17.61 -3.27
CA VAL A 39 -1.87 17.11 -4.09
C VAL A 39 -3.21 17.46 -3.43
N MET A 40 -3.33 17.19 -2.12
CA MET A 40 -4.55 17.44 -1.35
C MET A 40 -4.90 18.92 -1.31
N GLY A 41 -3.93 19.80 -1.07
CA GLY A 41 -4.11 21.26 -1.01
C GLY A 41 -4.27 21.95 -2.37
N GLY A 42 -4.06 21.23 -3.47
CA GLY A 42 -4.24 21.76 -4.82
C GLY A 42 -5.71 21.77 -5.28
N PRO A 43 -5.99 22.37 -6.46
CA PRO A 43 -7.32 22.32 -7.05
C PRO A 43 -7.81 20.89 -7.20
N ASP A 44 -9.04 20.63 -6.75
CA ASP A 44 -9.67 19.29 -6.79
C ASP A 44 -8.87 18.18 -6.10
N GLY A 45 -8.06 18.52 -5.09
CA GLY A 45 -7.12 17.59 -4.45
C GLY A 45 -7.78 16.32 -3.95
N THR A 46 -8.92 16.42 -3.25
CA THR A 46 -9.71 15.26 -2.81
C THR A 46 -10.16 14.38 -3.97
N ALA A 47 -10.65 14.99 -5.06
CA ALA A 47 -11.07 14.28 -6.26
C ALA A 47 -9.88 13.58 -6.93
N LYS A 48 -8.72 14.25 -7.03
CA LYS A 48 -7.49 13.69 -7.59
C LYS A 48 -6.99 12.49 -6.80
N LEU A 49 -6.95 12.57 -5.47
CA LEU A 49 -6.54 11.44 -4.63
C LEU A 49 -7.53 10.27 -4.71
N ARG A 50 -8.82 10.55 -4.88
CA ARG A 50 -9.86 9.55 -5.03
C ARG A 50 -9.82 8.88 -6.39
N LEU A 51 -9.83 9.65 -7.48
CA LEU A 51 -9.94 9.14 -8.85
C LEU A 51 -8.59 8.74 -9.46
N ARG A 52 -7.49 9.32 -8.98
CA ARG A 52 -6.12 9.05 -9.44
C ARG A 52 -5.96 9.21 -10.96
N PRO A 53 -6.30 10.40 -11.51
CA PRO A 53 -6.38 10.60 -12.96
C PRO A 53 -5.00 10.58 -13.65
N THR A 54 -3.94 10.88 -12.93
CA THR A 54 -2.58 10.90 -13.48
C THR A 54 -1.66 9.87 -12.82
N LYS A 55 -0.47 9.69 -13.41
CA LYS A 55 0.57 8.82 -12.84
C LYS A 55 1.02 9.27 -11.45
N ILE A 56 0.96 10.57 -11.17
CA ILE A 56 1.43 11.13 -9.89
C ILE A 56 0.55 10.62 -8.75
N GLU A 57 -0.77 10.86 -8.82
CA GLU A 57 -1.69 10.42 -7.78
C GLU A 57 -1.71 8.89 -7.67
N LYS A 58 -1.64 8.20 -8.81
CA LYS A 58 -1.61 6.74 -8.82
C LYS A 58 -0.38 6.21 -8.10
N ARG A 59 0.83 6.67 -8.47
CA ARG A 59 2.09 6.26 -7.85
C ARG A 59 2.17 6.66 -6.37
N LEU A 60 1.69 7.86 -6.06
CA LEU A 60 1.65 8.34 -4.68
C LEU A 60 0.85 7.40 -3.78
N ILE A 61 -0.38 7.05 -4.16
CA ILE A 61 -1.29 6.27 -3.32
C ILE A 61 -1.00 4.77 -3.40
N GLU A 62 -0.61 4.26 -4.58
CA GLU A 62 -0.48 2.82 -4.79
C GLU A 62 0.93 2.29 -4.50
N GLU A 63 1.95 3.16 -4.44
CA GLU A 63 3.35 2.74 -4.23
C GLU A 63 4.06 3.54 -3.12
N LEU A 64 4.16 4.88 -3.26
CA LEU A 64 4.99 5.68 -2.37
C LEU A 64 4.49 5.69 -0.92
N ILE A 65 3.19 5.89 -0.70
CA ILE A 65 2.59 5.85 0.65
C ILE A 65 2.73 4.47 1.29
N PRO A 66 2.38 3.35 0.63
CA PRO A 66 2.64 2.01 1.16
C PRO A 66 4.11 1.77 1.53
N ILE A 67 5.07 2.18 0.69
CA ILE A 67 6.50 2.06 1.00
C ILE A 67 6.86 2.93 2.22
N ALA A 68 6.38 4.17 2.29
CA ALA A 68 6.64 5.04 3.43
C ALA A 68 6.10 4.46 4.75
N ARG A 69 4.88 3.91 4.73
CA ARG A 69 4.27 3.21 5.89
C ARG A 69 5.10 1.99 6.30
N TYR A 70 5.58 1.20 5.35
CA TYR A 70 6.46 0.08 5.62
C TYR A 70 7.80 0.54 6.22
N VAL A 71 8.42 1.58 5.67
CA VAL A 71 9.67 2.15 6.21
C VAL A 71 9.46 2.60 7.66
N GLN A 72 8.39 3.35 7.95
CA GLN A 72 8.07 3.79 9.31
C GLN A 72 7.89 2.60 10.27
N ALA A 73 7.18 1.55 9.85
CA ALA A 73 6.96 0.35 10.66
C ALA A 73 8.26 -0.43 10.94
N ARG A 74 9.31 -0.24 10.12
CA ARG A 74 10.60 -0.93 10.23
C ARG A 74 11.73 -0.05 10.79
N TYR A 75 11.53 1.25 10.79
CA TYR A 75 12.50 2.20 11.33
C TYR A 75 12.45 2.18 12.86
N ARG A 76 13.57 1.85 13.50
CA ARG A 76 13.70 1.77 14.94
C ARG A 76 15.14 2.00 15.38
N GLU A 77 15.36 2.19 16.67
CA GLU A 77 16.69 2.27 17.22
C GLU A 77 17.56 1.06 16.79
N GLY A 78 18.80 1.33 16.43
CA GLY A 78 19.73 0.31 15.89
C GLY A 78 19.48 -0.10 14.44
N ARG A 79 18.52 0.51 13.73
CA ARG A 79 18.29 0.25 12.32
C ARG A 79 18.06 1.54 11.53
N ARG A 80 18.99 1.87 10.65
CA ARG A 80 18.84 2.93 9.65
C ARG A 80 18.43 2.32 8.32
N ILE A 81 17.50 2.96 7.62
CA ILE A 81 16.99 2.49 6.33
C ILE A 81 17.25 3.57 5.28
N LYS A 82 17.75 3.18 4.11
CA LYS A 82 17.78 4.01 2.91
C LYS A 82 16.87 3.40 1.87
N VAL A 83 16.18 4.23 1.11
CA VAL A 83 15.18 3.84 0.10
C VAL A 83 15.61 4.35 -1.26
N ARG A 84 15.47 3.49 -2.28
CA ARG A 84 15.52 3.88 -3.69
C ARG A 84 14.28 3.34 -4.37
N TRP A 85 13.38 4.22 -4.73
CA TRP A 85 12.18 3.91 -5.50
C TRP A 85 12.46 4.07 -6.99
N PHE A 86 11.69 3.35 -7.83
CA PHE A 86 11.84 3.35 -9.27
C PHE A 86 10.49 3.47 -9.97
N SER A 87 10.41 4.35 -10.94
CA SER A 87 9.21 4.55 -11.77
C SER A 87 9.15 3.62 -13.00
N GLY A 88 10.18 2.79 -13.21
CA GLY A 88 10.37 1.98 -14.41
C GLY A 88 9.62 0.64 -14.39
N SER A 89 10.07 -0.29 -15.27
CA SER A 89 9.45 -1.61 -15.50
C SER A 89 10.22 -2.77 -14.85
N GLN A 90 11.08 -2.50 -13.89
CA GLN A 90 11.80 -3.54 -13.14
C GLN A 90 10.83 -4.39 -12.30
N PRO A 91 11.24 -5.61 -11.91
CA PRO A 91 10.37 -6.55 -11.18
C PRO A 91 10.19 -6.20 -9.70
N TYR A 92 10.43 -4.96 -9.31
CA TYR A 92 10.23 -4.43 -7.96
C TYR A 92 10.04 -2.91 -8.02
N ASP A 93 9.34 -2.34 -7.05
CA ASP A 93 9.07 -0.90 -6.99
C ASP A 93 10.15 -0.13 -6.24
N ALA A 94 10.82 -0.79 -5.27
CA ALA A 94 11.90 -0.16 -4.52
C ALA A 94 12.95 -1.16 -4.04
N ILE A 95 14.11 -0.62 -3.65
CA ILE A 95 15.14 -1.33 -2.90
C ILE A 95 15.34 -0.59 -1.58
N LEU A 96 15.38 -1.35 -0.48
CA LEU A 96 15.74 -0.82 0.83
C LEU A 96 17.07 -1.39 1.28
N TRP A 97 17.94 -0.52 1.78
CA TRP A 97 19.18 -0.90 2.45
C TRP A 97 19.08 -0.57 3.92
N SER A 98 19.42 -1.53 4.77
CA SER A 98 19.47 -1.36 6.22
C SER A 98 20.91 -1.40 6.71
N SER A 99 21.21 -0.63 7.75
CA SER A 99 22.49 -0.61 8.47
C SER A 99 22.26 -0.41 9.96
N GLY A 100 23.31 -0.63 10.76
CA GLY A 100 23.30 -0.47 12.22
C GLY A 100 23.24 -1.80 12.96
N GLY A 101 23.19 -1.76 14.29
CA GLY A 101 23.36 -2.93 15.16
C GLY A 101 22.44 -4.09 14.86
N LEU A 102 21.16 -3.84 14.50
CA LEU A 102 20.24 -4.92 14.14
C LEU A 102 20.68 -5.70 12.87
N VAL A 103 21.35 -5.03 11.94
CA VAL A 103 21.90 -5.69 10.75
C VAL A 103 23.20 -6.43 11.06
N GLU A 104 24.09 -5.83 11.87
CA GLU A 104 25.33 -6.41 12.32
C GLU A 104 25.08 -7.70 13.12
N HIS A 105 24.07 -7.68 13.99
CA HIS A 105 23.63 -8.85 14.75
C HIS A 105 22.70 -9.80 13.96
N ARG A 106 22.55 -9.62 12.65
CA ARG A 106 21.71 -10.43 11.76
C ARG A 106 20.24 -10.52 12.16
N GLN A 107 19.73 -9.53 12.87
CA GLN A 107 18.31 -9.43 13.26
C GLN A 107 17.45 -8.73 12.19
N ALA A 108 18.09 -8.04 11.25
CA ALA A 108 17.46 -7.43 10.10
C ALA A 108 18.27 -7.70 8.83
N PRO A 109 17.64 -7.82 7.66
CA PRO A 109 18.34 -7.97 6.40
C PRO A 109 19.06 -6.68 6.02
N ARG A 110 20.24 -6.82 5.37
CA ARG A 110 21.02 -5.67 4.88
C ARG A 110 20.36 -5.00 3.67
N LYS A 111 19.69 -5.80 2.83
CA LYS A 111 19.03 -5.35 1.61
C LYS A 111 17.76 -6.16 1.40
N VAL A 112 16.70 -5.48 0.95
CA VAL A 112 15.47 -6.14 0.48
C VAL A 112 14.98 -5.45 -0.79
N PHE A 113 14.36 -6.22 -1.66
CA PHE A 113 13.56 -5.72 -2.76
C PHE A 113 12.12 -5.55 -2.28
N VAL A 114 11.45 -4.51 -2.72
CA VAL A 114 10.07 -4.23 -2.33
C VAL A 114 9.21 -4.23 -3.57
N GLU A 115 8.19 -5.05 -3.55
CA GLU A 115 7.10 -5.05 -4.52
C GLU A 115 5.83 -4.61 -3.81
N VAL A 116 5.08 -3.69 -4.42
CA VAL A 116 3.81 -3.20 -3.88
C VAL A 116 2.66 -3.70 -4.75
N THR A 117 1.59 -4.10 -4.13
CA THR A 117 0.34 -4.43 -4.83
C THR A 117 -0.85 -3.91 -4.03
N THR A 118 -1.95 -3.66 -4.72
CA THR A 118 -3.18 -3.21 -4.05
C THR A 118 -4.24 -4.31 -4.13
N SER A 119 -4.78 -4.67 -2.98
CA SER A 119 -5.90 -5.59 -2.85
C SER A 119 -7.20 -4.78 -2.82
N VAL A 120 -7.96 -4.84 -3.91
CA VAL A 120 -9.20 -4.09 -4.09
C VAL A 120 -10.24 -4.94 -4.78
N HIS A 121 -11.50 -4.70 -4.46
CA HIS A 121 -12.63 -5.28 -5.18
C HIS A 121 -12.67 -4.76 -6.63
N GLN A 122 -13.12 -5.61 -7.57
CA GLN A 122 -13.19 -5.24 -9.00
C GLN A 122 -14.03 -3.98 -9.27
N ASN A 123 -15.06 -3.73 -8.46
CA ASN A 123 -15.93 -2.55 -8.57
C ASN A 123 -15.41 -1.31 -7.83
N GLU A 124 -14.23 -1.36 -7.23
CA GLU A 124 -13.67 -0.25 -6.45
C GLU A 124 -13.57 1.05 -7.27
N TYR A 125 -13.15 0.94 -8.52
CA TYR A 125 -13.10 2.08 -9.43
C TYR A 125 -14.49 2.72 -9.64
N LEU A 126 -15.52 1.89 -9.81
CA LEU A 126 -16.90 2.36 -9.98
C LEU A 126 -17.42 3.01 -8.69
N ALA A 127 -17.09 2.43 -7.53
CA ALA A 127 -17.44 3.01 -6.24
C ALA A 127 -16.85 4.41 -6.05
N ARG A 128 -15.55 4.58 -6.37
CA ARG A 128 -14.87 5.88 -6.30
C ARG A 128 -15.50 6.91 -7.23
N ARG A 129 -15.88 6.48 -8.43
CA ARG A 129 -16.57 7.34 -9.40
C ARG A 129 -17.95 7.77 -8.90
N LEU A 130 -18.77 6.84 -8.39
CA LEU A 130 -20.08 7.16 -7.81
C LEU A 130 -19.93 8.09 -6.60
N LEU A 131 -18.96 7.84 -5.73
CA LEU A 131 -18.69 8.69 -4.58
C LEU A 131 -18.29 10.12 -5.01
N HIS A 132 -17.58 10.26 -6.12
CA HIS A 132 -17.22 11.57 -6.67
C HIS A 132 -18.43 12.27 -7.32
N GLU A 133 -19.19 11.57 -8.17
CA GLU A 133 -20.26 12.14 -8.97
C GLU A 133 -21.57 12.35 -8.18
N ARG A 134 -21.87 11.45 -7.24
CA ARG A 134 -23.16 11.40 -6.51
C ARG A 134 -23.02 11.57 -4.99
N GLY A 135 -21.80 11.73 -4.48
CA GLY A 135 -21.53 11.86 -3.04
C GLY A 135 -21.66 10.58 -2.23
N GLY A 136 -21.97 9.43 -2.84
CA GLY A 136 -22.12 8.16 -2.13
C GLY A 136 -22.29 6.93 -3.02
N SER A 137 -22.06 5.75 -2.43
CA SER A 137 -22.39 4.44 -3.01
C SER A 137 -22.72 3.45 -1.88
N PHE A 138 -23.50 2.42 -2.18
CA PHE A 138 -23.91 1.39 -1.22
C PHE A 138 -22.92 0.22 -1.08
N GLY A 139 -21.63 0.49 -1.16
CA GLY A 139 -20.59 -0.55 -1.11
C GLY A 139 -20.36 -1.22 -2.47
N VAL A 140 -19.23 -1.90 -2.57
CA VAL A 140 -18.72 -2.39 -3.86
C VAL A 140 -19.48 -3.58 -4.44
N LYS A 141 -20.05 -4.45 -3.60
CA LYS A 141 -20.82 -5.63 -4.04
C LYS A 141 -22.16 -5.28 -4.66
N GLY A 142 -22.77 -4.18 -4.24
CA GLY A 142 -24.04 -3.69 -4.79
C GLY A 142 -23.91 -2.91 -6.10
N ILE A 143 -22.69 -2.74 -6.62
CA ILE A 143 -22.43 -1.95 -7.82
C ILE A 143 -22.43 -2.85 -9.04
N THR A 144 -23.26 -2.49 -10.03
CA THR A 144 -23.30 -3.10 -11.34
C THR A 144 -23.19 -2.04 -12.43
N ARG A 145 -22.66 -2.39 -13.57
CA ARG A 145 -22.66 -1.55 -14.76
C ARG A 145 -23.54 -2.22 -15.83
N ASP A 146 -24.51 -1.49 -16.31
CA ASP A 146 -25.31 -1.93 -17.46
C ASP A 146 -24.43 -1.91 -18.71
N GLU A 147 -24.28 -3.06 -19.37
CA GLU A 147 -23.38 -3.21 -20.52
C GLU A 147 -23.87 -2.43 -21.74
N ARG A 148 -25.18 -2.25 -21.89
CA ARG A 148 -25.80 -1.56 -23.02
C ARG A 148 -25.77 -0.05 -22.90
N THR A 149 -26.13 0.46 -21.70
CA THR A 149 -26.22 1.92 -21.46
C THR A 149 -24.95 2.49 -20.85
N GLY A 150 -24.10 1.65 -20.26
CA GLY A 150 -22.93 2.06 -19.47
C GLY A 150 -23.30 2.67 -18.11
N GLU A 151 -24.60 2.66 -17.75
CA GLU A 151 -25.07 3.22 -16.48
C GLU A 151 -24.55 2.42 -15.31
N ILE A 152 -24.09 3.13 -14.27
CA ILE A 152 -23.63 2.54 -13.03
C ILE A 152 -24.76 2.63 -12.01
N VAL A 153 -25.23 1.47 -11.56
CA VAL A 153 -26.28 1.35 -10.53
C VAL A 153 -25.64 0.86 -9.25
N SER A 154 -25.96 1.49 -8.13
CA SER A 154 -25.54 1.07 -6.80
C SER A 154 -26.76 0.72 -5.97
N LYS A 155 -26.83 -0.53 -5.50
CA LYS A 155 -27.91 -1.06 -4.65
C LYS A 155 -27.39 -1.39 -3.27
N PRO A 156 -28.20 -1.26 -2.21
CA PRO A 156 -27.82 -1.74 -0.89
C PRO A 156 -27.43 -3.23 -0.93
N TYR A 157 -26.35 -3.55 -0.23
CA TYR A 157 -25.90 -4.92 0.00
C TYR A 157 -25.68 -5.12 1.49
N VAL A 158 -26.30 -6.15 2.05
CA VAL A 158 -26.19 -6.50 3.46
C VAL A 158 -25.15 -7.61 3.60
N HIS A 159 -24.08 -7.33 4.31
CA HIS A 159 -23.09 -8.34 4.65
C HIS A 159 -23.58 -9.22 5.79
N THR A 160 -23.38 -10.51 5.68
CA THR A 160 -23.56 -11.47 6.77
C THR A 160 -22.34 -11.45 7.70
N GLY A 161 -22.50 -11.99 8.92
CA GLY A 161 -21.36 -12.05 9.87
C GLY A 161 -20.17 -12.81 9.28
N GLY A 162 -19.00 -12.23 9.36
CA GLY A 162 -17.73 -12.79 8.84
C GLY A 162 -17.53 -12.69 7.32
N GLU A 163 -18.52 -12.24 6.55
CA GLU A 163 -18.41 -12.13 5.09
C GLU A 163 -17.34 -11.07 4.71
N LEU A 164 -17.28 -9.95 5.43
CA LEU A 164 -16.27 -8.92 5.18
C LEU A 164 -14.83 -9.45 5.36
N ALA A 165 -14.59 -10.20 6.43
CA ALA A 165 -13.30 -10.83 6.69
C ALA A 165 -12.94 -11.84 5.58
N THR A 166 -13.90 -12.66 5.17
CA THR A 166 -13.70 -13.66 4.11
C THR A 166 -13.43 -13.02 2.76
N ASP A 167 -14.15 -11.94 2.42
CA ASP A 167 -13.94 -11.19 1.19
C ASP A 167 -12.55 -10.54 1.16
N LEU A 168 -12.17 -9.90 2.25
CA LEU A 168 -10.85 -9.28 2.38
C LEU A 168 -9.75 -10.33 2.26
N ALA A 169 -9.88 -11.45 2.97
CA ALA A 169 -8.93 -12.56 2.87
C ALA A 169 -8.81 -13.09 1.43
N GLY A 170 -9.95 -13.29 0.75
CA GLY A 170 -9.99 -13.73 -0.64
C GLY A 170 -9.27 -12.79 -1.58
N GLN A 171 -9.51 -11.48 -1.46
CA GLN A 171 -8.84 -10.45 -2.26
C GLN A 171 -7.32 -10.41 -2.01
N ILE A 172 -6.91 -10.48 -0.74
CA ILE A 172 -5.48 -10.53 -0.38
C ILE A 172 -4.84 -11.79 -0.97
N LEU A 173 -5.46 -12.95 -0.79
CA LEU A 173 -4.94 -14.24 -1.29
C LEU A 173 -4.78 -14.24 -2.81
N GLU A 174 -5.75 -13.71 -3.54
CA GLU A 174 -5.67 -13.57 -5.00
C GLU A 174 -4.44 -12.74 -5.41
N ARG A 175 -4.22 -11.60 -4.75
CA ARG A 175 -3.08 -10.73 -5.05
C ARG A 175 -1.74 -11.35 -4.67
N VAL A 176 -1.65 -11.95 -3.50
CA VAL A 176 -0.41 -12.62 -3.05
C VAL A 176 -0.07 -13.79 -3.96
N LYS A 177 -1.04 -14.63 -4.35
CA LYS A 177 -0.85 -15.73 -5.31
C LYS A 177 -0.38 -15.22 -6.66
N SER A 178 -1.08 -14.24 -7.24
CA SER A 178 -0.70 -13.64 -8.54
C SER A 178 0.72 -13.07 -8.54
N LYS A 179 1.21 -12.61 -7.39
CA LYS A 179 2.59 -12.16 -7.24
C LYS A 179 3.54 -13.33 -6.98
N ALA A 180 3.15 -14.34 -6.21
CA ALA A 180 3.97 -15.52 -5.94
C ALA A 180 4.29 -16.33 -7.20
N ASP A 181 3.40 -16.32 -8.20
CA ASP A 181 3.60 -16.97 -9.50
C ASP A 181 4.71 -16.30 -10.34
N LYS A 182 5.15 -15.10 -9.98
CA LYS A 182 6.28 -14.43 -10.60
C LYS A 182 7.59 -14.82 -9.91
N HIS A 183 8.67 -14.86 -10.68
CA HIS A 183 10.00 -15.17 -10.14
C HIS A 183 10.62 -13.92 -9.50
N TYR A 184 10.43 -13.78 -8.19
CA TYR A 184 11.07 -12.74 -7.39
C TYR A 184 12.34 -13.25 -6.70
N SER A 185 13.25 -12.32 -6.35
CA SER A 185 14.35 -12.63 -5.45
C SER A 185 13.81 -13.14 -4.10
N PRO A 186 14.46 -14.14 -3.49
CA PRO A 186 14.08 -14.60 -2.14
C PRO A 186 14.13 -13.52 -1.06
N GLU A 187 14.77 -12.38 -1.34
CA GLU A 187 14.88 -11.22 -0.45
C GLU A 187 13.77 -10.19 -0.72
N THR A 188 12.69 -10.60 -1.41
CA THR A 188 11.58 -9.71 -1.74
C THR A 188 10.60 -9.63 -0.59
N VAL A 189 10.26 -8.41 -0.23
CA VAL A 189 9.13 -8.02 0.63
C VAL A 189 7.96 -7.66 -0.26
N LEU A 190 6.82 -8.28 -0.07
CA LEU A 190 5.57 -7.89 -0.71
C LEU A 190 4.78 -6.98 0.23
N ILE A 191 4.48 -5.77 -0.21
CA ILE A 191 3.57 -4.87 0.47
C ILE A 191 2.20 -4.99 -0.21
N VAL A 192 1.18 -5.36 0.56
CA VAL A 192 -0.21 -5.42 0.07
C VAL A 192 -0.97 -4.26 0.70
N ASN A 193 -1.31 -3.29 -0.13
CA ASN A 193 -2.18 -2.19 0.26
C ASN A 193 -3.63 -2.66 0.18
N CYS A 194 -4.22 -3.00 1.33
CA CYS A 194 -5.62 -3.38 1.45
C CYS A 194 -6.47 -2.11 1.44
N VAL A 195 -7.47 -2.05 0.58
CA VAL A 195 -8.41 -0.94 0.54
C VAL A 195 -9.74 -1.43 1.08
N THR A 196 -9.96 -1.15 2.36
CA THR A 196 -11.24 -1.45 3.00
C THR A 196 -12.13 -0.22 2.92
N ASN A 197 -13.06 -0.20 1.98
CA ASN A 197 -14.03 0.92 1.86
C ASN A 197 -15.24 0.75 2.80
N THR A 198 -15.20 -0.24 3.65
CA THR A 198 -16.19 -0.56 4.68
C THR A 198 -15.54 -0.43 6.05
N LEU A 199 -16.34 -0.10 7.05
CA LEU A 199 -15.89 -0.21 8.44
C LEU A 199 -15.55 -1.68 8.71
N ILE A 200 -14.25 -1.94 8.83
CA ILE A 200 -13.74 -3.22 9.30
C ILE A 200 -13.33 -3.04 10.75
N PHE A 201 -13.84 -3.90 11.62
CA PHE A 201 -13.43 -3.95 13.02
C PHE A 201 -12.11 -4.71 13.15
N ASP A 202 -11.38 -4.46 14.25
CA ASP A 202 -10.11 -5.17 14.51
C ASP A 202 -10.27 -6.68 14.44
N SER A 203 -11.40 -7.23 14.96
CA SER A 203 -11.70 -8.65 14.90
C SER A 203 -11.87 -9.19 13.47
N GLU A 204 -12.50 -8.43 12.58
CA GLU A 204 -12.68 -8.83 11.17
C GLU A 204 -11.34 -8.77 10.41
N TRP A 205 -10.49 -7.77 10.76
CA TRP A 205 -9.12 -7.72 10.25
C TRP A 205 -8.33 -8.95 10.69
N ASP A 206 -8.35 -9.27 11.99
CA ASP A 206 -7.63 -10.42 12.54
C ASP A 206 -8.11 -11.75 11.93
N ASP A 207 -9.41 -11.93 11.76
CA ASP A 207 -10.03 -13.10 11.10
C ASP A 207 -9.57 -13.23 9.64
N ALA A 208 -9.52 -12.12 8.90
CA ALA A 208 -9.03 -12.11 7.52
C ALA A 208 -7.55 -12.49 7.48
N ILE A 209 -6.73 -11.93 8.37
CA ILE A 209 -5.30 -12.22 8.44
C ILE A 209 -5.05 -13.68 8.82
N GLU A 210 -5.83 -14.25 9.72
CA GLU A 210 -5.72 -15.66 10.07
C GLU A 210 -6.00 -16.56 8.85
N GLN A 211 -7.04 -16.28 8.07
CA GLN A 211 -7.35 -17.01 6.83
C GLN A 211 -6.19 -16.92 5.83
N VAL A 212 -5.63 -15.71 5.62
CA VAL A 212 -4.46 -15.52 4.74
C VAL A 212 -3.26 -16.29 5.24
N SER A 213 -2.99 -16.28 6.54
CA SER A 213 -1.86 -16.99 7.15
C SER A 213 -1.97 -18.50 6.98
N ARG A 214 -3.16 -19.07 7.17
CA ARG A 214 -3.42 -20.51 6.98
C ARG A 214 -3.15 -20.99 5.55
N ALA A 215 -3.40 -20.17 4.56
CA ALA A 215 -3.17 -20.51 3.15
C ALA A 215 -1.68 -20.61 2.76
N ARG A 216 -0.75 -20.13 3.59
CA ARG A 216 0.72 -20.18 3.45
C ARG A 216 1.31 -19.60 2.17
N VAL A 217 0.55 -18.89 1.37
CA VAL A 217 1.03 -18.26 0.11
C VAL A 217 2.08 -17.17 0.36
N HIS A 218 2.09 -16.56 1.56
CA HIS A 218 3.07 -15.58 1.99
C HIS A 218 4.50 -16.15 2.07
N LEU A 219 4.66 -17.48 2.13
CA LEU A 219 5.96 -18.15 2.22
C LEU A 219 6.81 -18.00 0.94
N ALA A 220 6.22 -17.57 -0.17
CA ALA A 220 6.94 -17.24 -1.39
C ALA A 220 7.82 -15.98 -1.25
N PHE A 221 7.59 -15.16 -0.22
CA PHE A 221 8.29 -13.91 0.03
C PHE A 221 9.11 -13.97 1.32
N GLN A 222 10.09 -13.07 1.48
CA GLN A 222 10.77 -12.90 2.76
C GLN A 222 9.79 -12.49 3.86
N GLU A 223 8.90 -11.57 3.53
CA GLU A 223 7.74 -11.18 4.34
C GLU A 223 6.63 -10.59 3.44
N VAL A 224 5.39 -10.67 3.90
CA VAL A 224 4.25 -9.95 3.34
C VAL A 224 3.78 -8.95 4.38
N PHE A 225 3.84 -7.68 4.06
CA PHE A 225 3.35 -6.59 4.89
C PHE A 225 1.98 -6.15 4.37
N LEU A 226 0.97 -6.45 5.15
CA LEU A 226 -0.41 -6.06 4.88
C LEU A 226 -0.68 -4.74 5.59
N LEU A 227 -1.25 -3.78 4.91
CA LEU A 227 -1.66 -2.51 5.51
C LEU A 227 -2.97 -2.03 4.89
N ASP A 228 -3.77 -1.33 5.69
CA ASP A 228 -4.87 -0.51 5.20
C ASP A 228 -4.42 0.95 5.17
N THR A 229 -4.63 1.63 4.04
CA THR A 229 -4.31 3.06 3.92
C THR A 229 -5.36 3.97 4.54
N LEU A 230 -6.57 3.47 4.77
CA LEU A 230 -7.70 4.23 5.31
C LEU A 230 -7.88 4.02 6.82
N ALA A 231 -7.43 2.87 7.33
CA ALA A 231 -7.49 2.52 8.74
C ALA A 231 -6.08 2.25 9.32
N PRO A 232 -5.89 2.26 10.64
CA PRO A 232 -4.60 2.01 11.27
C PRO A 232 -4.14 0.55 11.21
N HIS A 233 -4.87 -0.32 10.53
CA HIS A 233 -4.55 -1.75 10.46
C HIS A 233 -3.25 -2.02 9.70
N SER A 234 -2.38 -2.80 10.31
CA SER A 234 -1.23 -3.36 9.62
C SER A 234 -0.75 -4.65 10.28
N THR A 235 -0.36 -5.62 9.47
CA THR A 235 0.14 -6.92 9.95
C THR A 235 1.28 -7.43 9.09
N THR A 236 2.22 -8.13 9.69
CA THR A 236 3.33 -8.75 8.97
C THR A 236 3.24 -10.26 9.04
N LEU A 237 3.19 -10.90 7.88
CA LEU A 237 3.33 -12.34 7.73
C LEU A 237 4.76 -12.65 7.28
N TYR A 238 5.49 -13.44 8.05
CA TYR A 238 6.88 -13.78 7.77
C TYR A 238 6.99 -15.06 6.96
N GLY A 239 7.78 -15.02 5.90
CA GLY A 239 8.12 -16.20 5.10
C GLY A 239 9.08 -17.16 5.82
N ASN A 240 9.41 -18.25 5.15
CA ASN A 240 10.18 -19.39 5.72
C ASN A 240 11.56 -18.99 6.27
N ARG A 241 12.23 -17.97 5.73
CA ARG A 241 13.60 -17.59 6.13
C ARG A 241 13.75 -17.02 7.53
N LYS A 242 12.69 -16.46 8.13
CA LYS A 242 12.81 -15.93 9.50
C LYS A 242 12.91 -17.01 10.56
N ARG A 243 12.48 -18.25 10.26
CA ARG A 243 12.69 -19.40 11.18
C ARG A 243 14.17 -19.73 11.38
N GLU A 244 15.04 -19.43 10.41
CA GLU A 244 16.49 -19.63 10.55
C GLU A 244 17.18 -18.55 11.40
N TYR A 245 16.73 -17.28 11.29
CA TYR A 245 17.29 -16.17 12.07
C TYR A 245 16.99 -16.27 13.56
N THR A 246 15.81 -16.80 13.93
CA THR A 246 15.42 -16.98 15.34
C THR A 246 15.94 -18.27 15.98
N ARG A 247 16.36 -19.27 15.20
CA ARG A 247 16.86 -20.57 15.72
C ARG A 247 18.35 -20.60 16.05
N ARG A 248 19.15 -19.67 15.57
CA ARG A 248 20.55 -19.58 15.97
C ARG A 248 20.67 -18.77 17.27
N LYS A 249 20.39 -19.40 18.42
CA LYS A 249 20.86 -18.89 19.72
C LYS A 249 22.38 -18.76 19.65
N PRO A 250 22.98 -17.66 20.11
CA PRO A 250 24.42 -17.58 20.29
C PRO A 250 24.84 -18.67 21.29
N ARG A 251 25.86 -19.42 20.94
CA ARG A 251 26.59 -20.28 21.87
C ARG A 251 27.42 -19.43 22.79
#